data_5d2948a37ddcfa141369ce34cbc529c6
#
_entry.id   5d2948a37ddcfa141369ce34cbc529c6
#
_cell.length_a   1.000
_cell.length_b   1.000
_cell.length_c   1.000
_cell.angle_alpha   90.00
_cell.angle_beta   90.00
_cell.angle_gamma   90.00
#
_symmetry.space_group_name_H-M   'P 1'
#
loop_
_entity.id
_entity.type
_entity.pdbx_description
1 polymer ?
#
loop_
_entity_poly.entity_id
_entity_poly.type
_entity_poly.pdbx_seq_one_letter_code
_entity_poly.pdbx_strand_id
1 'polypeptide(L)'
;MPEGGHTSLVERIARVLCGAEHSANAAGSEAHASSHVDQHWPEHRNQALAVLKAIRETDASGASVGDPVLWTRMVEASIADAEDDRG
;
A
#
# COMPACT_ATOMS: atom_id res chain seq x y z
N MET A 1 10.89 1.60 16.76
CA MET A 1 10.99 1.87 16.16
C MET A 1 11.48 2.04 15.46
N PRO A 2 11.87 1.82 15.19
CA PRO A 2 12.46 2.26 14.52
C PRO A 2 12.28 2.78 13.74
N GLU A 3 12.26 2.88 13.91
CA GLU A 3 12.13 3.34 13.45
C GLU A 3 12.02 3.71 12.54
N GLY A 4 11.94 3.86 12.72
CA GLY A 4 11.66 4.69 11.88
C GLY A 4 11.97 4.73 10.48
N GLY A 5 12.35 3.89 9.92
CA GLY A 5 12.66 3.92 8.53
C GLY A 5 11.64 3.25 7.64
N HIS A 6 10.59 2.71 8.21
CA HIS A 6 9.66 1.91 7.41
C HIS A 6 8.36 2.65 7.16
N THR A 7 8.10 2.93 5.90
CA THR A 7 6.82 3.48 5.48
C THR A 7 5.77 2.36 5.58
N SER A 8 4.59 2.68 6.06
CA SER A 8 3.54 1.68 6.20
C SER A 8 3.17 1.09 4.83
N LEU A 9 2.66 -0.13 4.84
CA LEU A 9 2.23 -0.76 3.59
C LEU A 9 1.11 0.02 2.94
N VAL A 10 0.16 0.53 3.74
CA VAL A 10 -0.94 1.27 3.16
C VAL A 10 -0.44 2.52 2.43
N GLU A 11 0.54 3.21 3.01
CA GLU A 11 1.07 4.38 2.34
C GLU A 11 1.80 4.00 1.06
N ARG A 12 2.61 2.95 1.10
CA ARG A 12 3.32 2.53 -0.10
C ARG A 12 2.38 2.16 -1.23
N ILE A 13 1.31 1.45 -0.91
CA ILE A 13 0.34 1.06 -1.92
C ILE A 13 -0.39 2.28 -2.44
N ALA A 14 -0.81 3.17 -1.52
CA ALA A 14 -1.54 4.37 -1.91
C ALA A 14 -0.68 5.25 -2.82
N ARG A 15 0.62 5.34 -2.54
CA ARG A 15 1.52 6.13 -3.39
C ARG A 15 1.64 5.54 -4.79
N VAL A 16 1.71 4.21 -4.87
CA VAL A 16 1.75 3.55 -6.18
C VAL A 16 0.47 3.81 -6.96
N LEU A 17 -0.67 3.67 -6.30
CA LEU A 17 -1.95 3.91 -6.95
C LEU A 17 -2.07 5.35 -7.43
N CYS A 18 -1.65 6.28 -6.60
CA CYS A 18 -1.68 7.70 -6.93
C CYS A 18 -0.78 7.99 -8.13
N GLY A 19 0.42 7.44 -8.13
CA GLY A 19 1.35 7.64 -9.23
C GLY A 19 0.86 7.04 -10.53
N ALA A 20 0.27 5.86 -10.45
CA ALA A 20 -0.25 5.20 -11.64
C ALA A 20 -1.39 6.01 -12.25
N GLU A 21 -2.28 6.51 -11.41
CA GLU A 21 -3.38 7.33 -11.89
C GLU A 21 -2.88 8.62 -12.52
N HIS A 22 -1.92 9.25 -11.85
CA HIS A 22 -1.36 10.50 -12.36
C HIS A 22 -0.71 10.28 -13.73
N SER A 23 0.07 9.21 -13.87
CA SER A 23 0.74 8.93 -15.14
C SER A 23 -0.28 8.68 -16.26
N ALA A 24 -1.33 7.95 -15.96
CA ALA A 24 -2.36 7.67 -16.96
C ALA A 24 -3.04 8.95 -17.42
N ASN A 25 -3.31 9.85 -16.47
CA ASN A 25 -4.04 11.07 -16.79
C ASN A 25 -3.16 12.14 -17.40
N ALA A 26 -1.86 12.07 -17.15
CA ALA A 26 -0.93 13.11 -17.60
C ALA A 26 -0.36 12.84 -18.99
N ALA A 27 -0.76 11.75 -19.63
CA ALA A 27 -0.34 11.42 -20.98
C ALA A 27 1.18 11.39 -21.12
N GLY A 28 1.86 10.85 -20.14
CA GLY A 28 3.29 10.67 -20.20
C GLY A 28 4.11 11.81 -19.62
N SER A 29 3.46 12.85 -19.16
CA SER A 29 4.18 13.93 -18.49
C SER A 29 4.52 13.49 -17.08
N GLU A 30 5.79 13.35 -16.75
CA GLU A 30 6.19 12.79 -15.46
C GLU A 30 7.05 13.70 -14.61
N ALA A 31 7.29 14.90 -15.06
CA ALA A 31 8.25 15.76 -14.40
C ALA A 31 7.91 16.01 -12.93
N HIS A 32 6.63 15.98 -12.59
CA HIS A 32 6.21 16.33 -11.25
C HIS A 32 5.46 15.21 -10.54
N ALA A 33 5.67 13.96 -10.98
CA ALA A 33 4.96 12.84 -10.40
C ALA A 33 5.20 12.72 -8.90
N SER A 34 6.44 12.92 -8.46
CA SER A 34 6.77 12.82 -7.03
C SER A 34 6.03 13.85 -6.20
N SER A 35 6.00 15.10 -6.66
CA SER A 35 5.26 16.15 -5.96
C SER A 35 3.79 15.85 -5.89
N HIS A 36 3.24 15.37 -6.99
CA HIS A 36 1.82 15.04 -7.03
C HIS A 36 1.52 13.93 -6.01
N VAL A 37 2.34 12.89 -6.01
CA VAL A 37 2.14 11.77 -5.10
C VAL A 37 2.26 12.23 -3.65
N ASP A 38 3.26 13.07 -3.35
CA ASP A 38 3.43 13.55 -1.98
C ASP A 38 2.20 14.29 -1.49
N GLN A 39 1.52 15.01 -2.38
CA GLN A 39 0.37 15.81 -1.99
C GLN A 39 -0.94 15.02 -1.99
N HIS A 40 -1.06 14.01 -2.83
CA HIS A 40 -2.35 13.40 -3.10
C HIS A 40 -2.48 11.93 -2.73
N TRP A 41 -1.40 11.28 -2.29
CA TRP A 41 -1.50 9.85 -1.96
C TRP A 41 -2.56 9.56 -0.89
N PRO A 42 -2.83 10.45 0.09
CA PRO A 42 -3.86 10.12 1.09
C PRO A 42 -5.25 9.92 0.50
N GLU A 43 -5.49 10.46 -0.67
CA GLU A 43 -6.78 10.27 -1.33
C GLU A 43 -6.98 8.83 -1.77
N HIS A 44 -5.91 8.04 -1.81
CA HIS A 44 -5.96 6.65 -2.23
C HIS A 44 -5.89 5.67 -1.07
N ARG A 45 -5.99 6.17 0.18
CA ARG A 45 -5.88 5.29 1.35
C ARG A 45 -6.93 4.18 1.37
N ASN A 46 -8.17 4.53 1.05
CA ASN A 46 -9.23 3.51 1.09
C ASN A 46 -9.00 2.44 0.03
N GLN A 47 -8.52 2.83 -1.14
CA GLN A 47 -8.18 1.86 -2.17
C GLN A 47 -7.03 0.97 -1.71
N ALA A 48 -6.04 1.57 -1.07
CA ALA A 48 -4.90 0.81 -0.58
C ALA A 48 -5.31 -0.20 0.49
N LEU A 49 -6.24 0.20 1.37
CA LEU A 49 -6.77 -0.74 2.36
C LEU A 49 -7.49 -1.90 1.70
N ALA A 50 -8.25 -1.62 0.65
CA ALA A 50 -8.94 -2.68 -0.08
C ALA A 50 -7.93 -3.65 -0.70
N VAL A 51 -6.80 -3.14 -1.21
CA VAL A 51 -5.75 -3.99 -1.75
C VAL A 51 -5.17 -4.88 -0.66
N LEU A 52 -4.87 -4.30 0.51
CA LEU A 52 -4.33 -5.09 1.61
C LEU A 52 -5.29 -6.20 2.02
N LYS A 53 -6.57 -5.91 2.06
CA LYS A 53 -7.56 -6.92 2.41
C LYS A 53 -7.64 -8.02 1.36
N ALA A 54 -7.44 -7.65 0.09
CA ALA A 54 -7.47 -8.62 -0.98
C ALA A 54 -6.28 -9.59 -0.93
N ILE A 55 -5.13 -9.13 -0.47
CA ILE A 55 -3.92 -9.94 -0.43
C ILE A 55 -3.69 -10.57 0.94
N ARG A 56 -4.68 -10.50 1.82
CA ARG A 56 -4.56 -11.06 3.16
C ARG A 56 -4.26 -12.54 3.16
N GLU A 57 -4.77 -13.25 2.17
CA GLU A 57 -4.44 -14.66 1.99
C GLU A 57 -3.49 -14.78 0.81
N THR A 58 -2.43 -15.54 1.00
CA THR A 58 -1.51 -15.76 -0.11
C THR A 58 -2.09 -16.80 -1.07
N ASP A 59 -1.51 -16.88 -2.25
CA ASP A 59 -1.91 -17.89 -3.22
C ASP A 59 -1.05 -19.16 -3.05
N ALA A 60 -1.29 -20.15 -3.91
CA ALA A 60 -0.59 -21.41 -3.82
C ALA A 60 0.92 -21.26 -3.99
N SER A 61 1.34 -20.39 -4.90
CA SER A 61 2.77 -20.16 -5.13
C SER A 61 3.44 -19.62 -3.89
N GLY A 62 2.83 -18.62 -3.26
CA GLY A 62 3.39 -18.04 -2.04
C GLY A 62 3.42 -19.05 -0.91
N ALA A 63 2.34 -19.83 -0.77
CA ALA A 63 2.27 -20.82 0.28
C ALA A 63 3.34 -21.89 0.12
N SER A 64 3.77 -22.16 -1.09
CA SER A 64 4.77 -23.19 -1.32
C SER A 64 6.17 -22.80 -0.87
N VAL A 65 6.42 -21.53 -0.65
CA VAL A 65 7.76 -21.06 -0.28
C VAL A 65 7.81 -20.40 1.09
N GLY A 66 6.67 -20.27 1.77
CA GLY A 66 6.66 -19.61 3.06
C GLY A 66 5.56 -20.14 3.94
N ASP A 67 5.23 -19.34 4.97
CA ASP A 67 4.23 -19.71 5.96
C ASP A 67 2.96 -18.89 5.72
N PRO A 68 1.89 -19.50 5.18
CA PRO A 68 0.67 -18.75 4.87
C PRO A 68 0.01 -18.13 6.10
N VAL A 69 0.13 -18.76 7.26
CA VAL A 69 -0.45 -18.20 8.47
C VAL A 69 0.29 -16.93 8.88
N LEU A 70 1.61 -16.98 8.81
CA LEU A 70 2.41 -15.83 9.15
C LEU A 70 2.14 -14.68 8.18
N TRP A 71 2.06 -14.98 6.91
CA TRP A 71 1.73 -13.97 5.89
C TRP A 71 0.42 -13.25 6.25
N THR A 72 -0.64 -14.03 6.54
CA THR A 72 -1.93 -13.46 6.87
C THR A 72 -1.83 -12.57 8.11
N ARG A 73 -1.11 -13.02 9.13
CA ARG A 73 -0.97 -12.24 10.35
C ARG A 73 -0.23 -10.93 10.12
N MET A 74 0.80 -10.98 9.28
CA MET A 74 1.57 -9.78 8.98
C MET A 74 0.73 -8.76 8.20
N VAL A 75 -0.03 -9.24 7.22
CA VAL A 75 -0.88 -8.34 6.44
C VAL A 75 -1.97 -7.75 7.33
N GLU A 76 -2.56 -8.58 8.19
CA GLU A 76 -3.61 -8.10 9.09
C GLU A 76 -3.08 -7.06 10.07
N ALA A 77 -1.85 -7.20 10.51
CA ALA A 77 -1.24 -6.18 11.36
C ALA A 77 -1.12 -4.85 10.63
N SER A 78 -0.78 -4.90 9.35
CA SER A 78 -0.68 -3.69 8.56
C SER A 78 -2.05 -3.04 8.34
N ILE A 79 -3.08 -3.86 8.16
CA ILE A 79 -4.45 -3.35 8.02
C ILE A 79 -4.88 -2.67 9.31
N ALA A 80 -4.66 -3.33 10.45
CA ALA A 80 -5.04 -2.79 11.74
C ALA A 80 -4.34 -1.47 12.02
N ASP A 81 -3.05 -1.41 11.69
CA ASP A 81 -2.27 -0.20 11.89
C ASP A 81 -2.84 0.96 11.06
N ALA A 82 -3.20 0.68 9.82
CA ALA A 82 -3.74 1.71 8.95
C ALA A 82 -5.11 2.19 9.44
N GLU A 83 -5.93 1.28 9.96
CA GLU A 83 -7.25 1.65 10.46
C GLU A 83 -7.16 2.44 11.75
N ASP A 84 -6.21 2.09 12.61
CA ASP A 84 -5.97 2.85 13.84
C ASP A 84 -5.54 4.27 13.55
N ASP A 85 -4.72 4.40 12.53
CA ASP A 85 -4.11 5.67 12.19
C ASP A 85 -5.12 6.71 11.77
N ARG A 86 -6.29 6.29 11.42
CA ARG A 86 -7.33 7.20 11.02
C ARG A 86 -8.02 7.87 12.19
N GLY A 87 -7.82 7.29 13.31
CA GLY A 87 -8.21 7.78 14.62
C GLY A 87 -9.26 8.80 14.75
#